data_dcbb067db4e8fac51eaee7d22547be5b
#
_entry.id   dcbb067db4e8fac51eaee7d22547be5b
#
_cell.length_a   1.000
_cell.length_b   1.000
_cell.length_c   1.000
_cell.angle_alpha   90.00
_cell.angle_beta   90.00
_cell.angle_gamma   90.00
#
_symmetry.space_group_name_H-M   'P 1'
#
loop_
_entity.id
_entity.type
_entity.pdbx_description
1 polymer ?
#
loop_
_entity_poly.entity_id
_entity_poly.type
_entity_poly.pdbx_seq_one_letter_code
_entity_poly.pdbx_strand_id
1 'polypeptide(L)'
;MADEYDADSIQVLEGLEAVRKRPGMYLGDPHDGSALHHCIWEVIDNAVDEHLAGYNPTVEVNLEKNGSVTVIDHGRGIPVDKHPEEGVSAAEVIMTRLHAGGKFDNEAYKVAGGLHGVGVSAVNAVSEKLSMTIHRDGKMWFQEYVRGDRRAALKATGKSDTTGTEINFKPDMTIFSDVTDFDFDRINTRLRRTAFLNAGLQIWLRDFRDGDTVEIEHKYDGGLREYVQAMNEKKEIIHEEILHILGTKMGDKGEVHVEVALQWTDAYSEAVHCFTNIIHNTDGGTHLSGLKSSLTRTVNTYAQSRKLLKNLSSLSGDDIREGLSAVVSIKHPDPSFNAQTKSKLVTSEVSGIVEQIVNDRLGEYFEENPSVAKSILEKALLASIAREAARKARDLTRRKGVLEGGGLPGKLADCQIKDPAECEIYLVEGDSAGGSAKQARDRRFQAVLPLKGKILNVEKARFDKMLASEEVATLITALGTGTVSYTHLRAHETLRYRVCRRLGEKK
;
A
#
# COMPACT_ATOMS: atom_id res chain seq x y z
N MET A 1 -34.44 24.77 24.54
CA MET A 1 -35.34 23.66 24.20
C MET A 1 -34.42 22.61 23.58
N ALA A 2 -34.30 21.43 24.15
CA ALA A 2 -33.59 20.34 23.53
C ALA A 2 -34.41 19.93 22.30
N ASP A 3 -33.80 19.93 21.12
CA ASP A 3 -34.41 19.37 19.93
C ASP A 3 -34.80 17.93 20.24
N GLU A 4 -36.08 17.65 20.16
CA GLU A 4 -36.66 16.34 20.43
C GLU A 4 -36.19 15.43 19.28
N TYR A 5 -35.37 14.41 19.59
CA TYR A 5 -34.94 13.41 18.62
C TYR A 5 -36.11 12.46 18.33
N ASP A 6 -36.83 12.74 17.25
CA ASP A 6 -38.02 12.02 16.80
C ASP A 6 -37.84 11.38 15.40
N ALA A 7 -38.88 10.77 14.87
CA ALA A 7 -38.85 10.12 13.56
C ALA A 7 -38.59 11.11 12.42
N ASP A 8 -38.95 12.38 12.56
CA ASP A 8 -38.75 13.42 11.55
C ASP A 8 -37.26 13.84 11.45
N SER A 9 -36.48 13.56 12.51
CA SER A 9 -35.03 13.78 12.53
C SER A 9 -34.22 12.72 11.74
N ILE A 10 -34.85 11.61 11.34
CA ILE A 10 -34.21 10.51 10.59
C ILE A 10 -34.29 10.80 9.09
N GLN A 11 -33.12 11.10 8.48
CA GLN A 11 -33.02 11.31 7.04
C GLN A 11 -32.61 10.01 6.34
N VAL A 12 -33.36 9.62 5.32
CA VAL A 12 -32.98 8.54 4.40
C VAL A 12 -32.31 9.16 3.19
N LEU A 13 -31.05 8.78 2.93
CA LEU A 13 -30.32 9.21 1.75
C LEU A 13 -30.44 8.12 0.68
N GLU A 14 -30.88 8.50 -0.50
CA GLU A 14 -31.04 7.55 -1.61
C GLU A 14 -29.94 7.71 -2.66
N GLY A 15 -29.55 6.59 -3.27
CA GLY A 15 -28.65 6.56 -4.42
C GLY A 15 -27.32 7.27 -4.22
N LEU A 16 -26.94 8.13 -5.15
CA LEU A 16 -25.65 8.83 -5.17
C LEU A 16 -25.53 9.98 -4.17
N GLU A 17 -26.64 10.45 -3.60
CA GLU A 17 -26.63 11.50 -2.57
C GLU A 17 -25.89 11.00 -1.30
N ALA A 18 -26.06 9.73 -0.94
CA ALA A 18 -25.36 9.11 0.19
C ALA A 18 -23.83 9.17 0.00
N VAL A 19 -23.34 8.97 -1.22
CA VAL A 19 -21.91 9.05 -1.55
C VAL A 19 -21.40 10.48 -1.41
N ARG A 20 -22.13 11.45 -1.92
CA ARG A 20 -21.76 12.88 -1.81
C ARG A 20 -21.70 13.36 -0.37
N LYS A 21 -22.64 12.91 0.46
CA LYS A 21 -22.72 13.31 1.88
C LYS A 21 -21.65 12.61 2.74
N ARG A 22 -21.25 11.39 2.38
CA ARG A 22 -20.28 10.57 3.12
C ARG A 22 -19.26 9.91 2.18
N PRO A 23 -18.47 10.68 1.42
CA PRO A 23 -17.51 10.14 0.44
C PRO A 23 -16.46 9.22 1.08
N GLY A 24 -16.12 9.48 2.37
CA GLY A 24 -15.18 8.68 3.12
C GLY A 24 -15.54 7.20 3.27
N MET A 25 -16.82 6.85 3.20
CA MET A 25 -17.27 5.45 3.26
C MET A 25 -16.99 4.67 1.96
N TYR A 26 -16.87 5.36 0.82
CA TYR A 26 -16.78 4.77 -0.51
C TYR A 26 -15.40 4.92 -1.15
N LEU A 27 -14.76 6.07 -0.94
CA LEU A 27 -13.54 6.46 -1.65
C LEU A 27 -12.34 6.73 -0.74
N GLY A 28 -12.53 6.77 0.59
CA GLY A 28 -11.50 7.16 1.54
C GLY A 28 -11.60 8.63 1.96
N ASP A 29 -10.58 9.14 2.65
CA ASP A 29 -10.61 10.49 3.23
C ASP A 29 -10.56 11.58 2.13
N PRO A 30 -11.57 12.46 2.04
CA PRO A 30 -11.57 13.55 1.06
C PRO A 30 -10.60 14.69 1.41
N HIS A 31 -10.11 14.76 2.68
CA HIS A 31 -9.28 15.85 3.17
C HIS A 31 -7.77 15.60 3.01
N ASP A 32 -7.32 14.33 2.95
CA ASP A 32 -5.91 13.96 2.81
C ASP A 32 -5.50 13.66 1.34
N GLY A 33 -6.43 13.84 0.40
CA GLY A 33 -6.25 13.55 -1.02
C GLY A 33 -6.35 12.05 -1.39
N SER A 34 -6.59 11.16 -0.42
CA SER A 34 -6.73 9.73 -0.72
C SER A 34 -7.98 9.44 -1.57
N ALA A 35 -9.13 10.01 -1.21
CA ALA A 35 -10.36 9.86 -1.95
C ALA A 35 -10.27 10.47 -3.36
N LEU A 36 -9.61 11.63 -3.51
CA LEU A 36 -9.39 12.27 -4.80
C LEU A 36 -8.67 11.33 -5.79
N HIS A 37 -7.55 10.75 -5.35
CA HIS A 37 -6.81 9.79 -6.17
C HIS A 37 -7.55 8.46 -6.35
N HIS A 38 -8.36 8.06 -5.36
CA HIS A 38 -9.16 6.84 -5.47
C HIS A 38 -10.16 6.89 -6.62
N CYS A 39 -10.66 8.08 -6.96
CA CYS A 39 -11.50 8.27 -8.15
C CYS A 39 -10.80 7.78 -9.43
N ILE A 40 -9.49 8.08 -9.59
CA ILE A 40 -8.70 7.58 -10.73
C ILE A 40 -8.59 6.06 -10.67
N TRP A 41 -8.33 5.50 -9.48
CA TRP A 41 -8.13 4.05 -9.33
C TRP A 41 -9.38 3.27 -9.73
N GLU A 42 -10.56 3.70 -9.34
CA GLU A 42 -11.82 3.03 -9.68
C GLU A 42 -12.08 2.98 -11.19
N VAL A 43 -11.69 4.03 -11.92
CA VAL A 43 -11.84 4.05 -13.38
C VAL A 43 -10.75 3.19 -14.05
N ILE A 44 -9.50 3.28 -13.60
CA ILE A 44 -8.39 2.46 -14.12
C ILE A 44 -8.63 0.98 -13.86
N ASP A 45 -9.08 0.61 -12.65
CA ASP A 45 -9.32 -0.78 -12.28
C ASP A 45 -10.38 -1.42 -13.21
N ASN A 46 -11.37 -0.64 -13.69
CA ASN A 46 -12.31 -1.13 -14.71
C ASN A 46 -11.66 -1.36 -16.07
N ALA A 47 -10.75 -0.49 -16.50
CA ALA A 47 -9.99 -0.65 -17.74
C ALA A 47 -9.06 -1.88 -17.66
N VAL A 48 -8.43 -2.10 -16.50
CA VAL A 48 -7.57 -3.27 -16.26
C VAL A 48 -8.37 -4.56 -16.17
N ASP A 49 -9.60 -4.54 -15.65
CA ASP A 49 -10.48 -5.71 -15.65
C ASP A 49 -10.81 -6.19 -17.08
N GLU A 50 -10.92 -5.26 -18.07
CA GLU A 50 -11.04 -5.62 -19.49
C GLU A 50 -9.76 -6.30 -20.02
N HIS A 51 -8.57 -5.86 -19.55
CA HIS A 51 -7.31 -6.55 -19.86
C HIS A 51 -7.27 -7.96 -19.28
N LEU A 52 -7.65 -8.14 -18.01
CA LEU A 52 -7.70 -9.45 -17.37
C LEU A 52 -8.70 -10.38 -18.07
N ALA A 53 -9.75 -9.84 -18.65
CA ALA A 53 -10.69 -10.57 -19.49
C ALA A 53 -10.17 -10.85 -20.91
N GLY A 54 -8.99 -10.35 -21.29
CA GLY A 54 -8.32 -10.60 -22.56
C GLY A 54 -8.69 -9.63 -23.68
N TYR A 55 -9.34 -8.50 -23.40
CA TYR A 55 -9.87 -7.61 -24.43
C TYR A 55 -9.13 -6.26 -24.55
N ASN A 56 -8.42 -5.81 -23.52
CA ASN A 56 -7.78 -4.50 -23.49
C ASN A 56 -6.26 -4.58 -23.43
N PRO A 57 -5.50 -4.22 -24.47
CA PRO A 57 -4.05 -4.22 -24.44
C PRO A 57 -3.44 -2.90 -23.88
N THR A 58 -4.21 -1.80 -23.89
CA THR A 58 -3.69 -0.46 -23.60
C THR A 58 -4.67 0.36 -22.77
N VAL A 59 -4.15 1.04 -21.75
CA VAL A 59 -4.87 2.02 -20.94
C VAL A 59 -4.16 3.37 -21.05
N GLU A 60 -4.92 4.44 -21.27
CA GLU A 60 -4.38 5.79 -21.29
C GLU A 60 -4.99 6.61 -20.15
N VAL A 61 -4.14 7.33 -19.43
CA VAL A 61 -4.53 8.21 -18.33
C VAL A 61 -3.99 9.60 -18.59
N ASN A 62 -4.89 10.56 -18.79
CA ASN A 62 -4.56 11.92 -19.15
C ASN A 62 -5.01 12.89 -18.04
N LEU A 63 -4.08 13.68 -17.51
CA LEU A 63 -4.37 14.78 -16.59
C LEU A 63 -4.56 16.05 -17.39
N GLU A 64 -5.77 16.58 -17.42
CA GLU A 64 -6.17 17.66 -18.33
C GLU A 64 -5.92 19.06 -17.70
N LYS A 65 -5.69 20.07 -18.56
CA LYS A 65 -5.48 21.47 -18.16
C LYS A 65 -6.59 22.07 -17.29
N ASN A 66 -7.80 21.58 -17.45
CA ASN A 66 -8.99 22.07 -16.71
C ASN A 66 -9.18 21.39 -15.35
N GLY A 67 -8.22 20.52 -14.94
CA GLY A 67 -8.27 19.74 -13.70
C GLY A 67 -9.16 18.50 -13.78
N SER A 68 -9.61 18.09 -14.99
CA SER A 68 -10.26 16.80 -15.19
C SER A 68 -9.23 15.69 -15.48
N VAL A 69 -9.65 14.44 -15.35
CA VAL A 69 -8.87 13.27 -15.73
C VAL A 69 -9.64 12.48 -16.78
N THR A 70 -8.93 12.08 -17.82
CA THR A 70 -9.48 11.18 -18.87
C THR A 70 -8.80 9.83 -18.74
N VAL A 71 -9.58 8.76 -18.65
CA VAL A 71 -9.10 7.37 -18.72
C VAL A 71 -9.74 6.71 -19.95
N ILE A 72 -8.90 6.12 -20.78
CA ILE A 72 -9.32 5.47 -22.03
C ILE A 72 -8.89 4.01 -22.00
N ASP A 73 -9.81 3.11 -22.25
CA ASP A 73 -9.55 1.70 -22.51
C ASP A 73 -9.96 1.32 -23.95
N HIS A 74 -9.34 0.27 -24.45
CA HIS A 74 -9.63 -0.32 -25.76
C HIS A 74 -10.28 -1.71 -25.61
N GLY A 75 -11.06 -1.89 -24.54
CA GLY A 75 -11.80 -3.12 -24.24
C GLY A 75 -13.06 -3.28 -25.10
N ARG A 76 -14.02 -4.04 -24.59
CA ARG A 76 -15.30 -4.31 -25.29
C ARG A 76 -16.23 -3.10 -25.36
N GLY A 77 -16.00 -2.09 -24.53
CA GLY A 77 -16.93 -1.01 -24.26
C GLY A 77 -18.10 -1.42 -23.35
N ILE A 78 -18.53 -0.52 -22.48
CA ILE A 78 -19.67 -0.75 -21.57
C ILE A 78 -20.93 -1.09 -22.40
N PRO A 79 -21.78 -2.06 -21.98
CA PRO A 79 -23.03 -2.40 -22.66
C PRO A 79 -23.96 -1.20 -22.76
N VAL A 80 -24.47 -0.97 -23.99
CA VAL A 80 -25.31 0.20 -24.31
C VAL A 80 -26.80 -0.17 -24.41
N ASP A 81 -27.11 -1.46 -24.40
CA ASP A 81 -28.48 -1.97 -24.49
C ASP A 81 -29.30 -1.54 -23.28
N LYS A 82 -30.61 -1.54 -23.47
CA LYS A 82 -31.56 -1.20 -22.41
C LYS A 82 -31.58 -2.28 -21.36
N HIS A 83 -31.37 -1.88 -20.09
CA HIS A 83 -31.47 -2.81 -18.96
C HIS A 83 -32.93 -3.28 -18.81
N PRO A 84 -33.20 -4.60 -18.69
CA PRO A 84 -34.55 -5.15 -18.69
C PRO A 84 -35.46 -4.55 -17.60
N GLU A 85 -34.93 -4.38 -16.39
CA GLU A 85 -35.71 -3.93 -15.22
C GLU A 85 -35.70 -2.40 -15.05
N GLU A 86 -34.56 -1.74 -15.29
CA GLU A 86 -34.40 -0.31 -15.01
C GLU A 86 -34.92 0.60 -16.14
N GLY A 87 -35.14 0.05 -17.34
CA GLY A 87 -35.74 0.76 -18.46
C GLY A 87 -34.84 1.84 -19.11
N VAL A 88 -33.60 2.00 -18.63
CA VAL A 88 -32.53 2.86 -19.17
C VAL A 88 -31.38 2.01 -19.71
N SER A 89 -30.36 2.61 -20.34
CA SER A 89 -29.20 1.83 -20.79
C SER A 89 -28.43 1.20 -19.64
N ALA A 90 -27.84 0.01 -19.87
CA ALA A 90 -26.97 -0.64 -18.87
C ALA A 90 -25.82 0.28 -18.44
N ALA A 91 -25.25 1.04 -19.38
CA ALA A 91 -24.24 2.06 -19.09
C ALA A 91 -24.74 3.12 -18.10
N GLU A 92 -25.96 3.61 -18.25
CA GLU A 92 -26.56 4.55 -17.31
C GLU A 92 -26.79 3.93 -15.93
N VAL A 93 -27.22 2.67 -15.87
CA VAL A 93 -27.41 1.93 -14.60
C VAL A 93 -26.07 1.86 -13.84
N ILE A 94 -24.99 1.46 -14.53
CA ILE A 94 -23.64 1.36 -13.93
C ILE A 94 -23.17 2.72 -13.40
N MET A 95 -23.50 3.81 -14.08
CA MET A 95 -23.07 5.16 -13.67
C MET A 95 -23.91 5.79 -12.55
N THR A 96 -25.17 5.36 -12.37
CA THR A 96 -26.11 6.04 -11.49
C THR A 96 -26.66 5.17 -10.34
N ARG A 97 -26.42 3.86 -10.36
CA ARG A 97 -26.89 2.95 -9.31
C ARG A 97 -25.69 2.38 -8.56
N LEU A 98 -25.79 2.38 -7.23
CA LEU A 98 -24.87 1.66 -6.37
C LEU A 98 -25.17 0.16 -6.46
N HIS A 99 -24.16 -0.67 -6.34
CA HIS A 99 -24.27 -2.13 -6.42
C HIS A 99 -24.83 -2.63 -7.75
N ALA A 100 -24.51 -1.94 -8.84
CA ALA A 100 -24.83 -2.33 -10.20
C ALA A 100 -23.57 -2.63 -11.00
N GLY A 101 -23.54 -3.73 -11.74
CA GLY A 101 -22.40 -4.12 -12.59
C GLY A 101 -22.45 -5.57 -13.02
N GLY A 102 -21.75 -5.90 -14.10
CA GLY A 102 -21.65 -7.26 -14.68
C GLY A 102 -20.56 -8.13 -14.05
N LYS A 103 -20.05 -7.77 -12.84
CA LYS A 103 -18.96 -8.49 -12.18
C LYS A 103 -19.41 -9.29 -10.94
N PHE A 104 -20.71 -9.33 -10.67
CA PHE A 104 -21.28 -10.11 -9.57
C PHE A 104 -21.35 -11.61 -9.89
N ASP A 105 -21.51 -11.94 -11.19
CA ASP A 105 -21.52 -13.32 -11.69
C ASP A 105 -20.21 -13.57 -12.44
N ASN A 106 -19.52 -14.67 -12.11
CA ASN A 106 -18.21 -15.02 -12.68
C ASN A 106 -18.23 -15.41 -14.17
N GLU A 107 -19.37 -15.26 -14.87
CA GLU A 107 -19.49 -15.61 -16.27
C GLU A 107 -18.74 -14.65 -17.21
N ALA A 108 -18.85 -13.33 -16.96
CA ALA A 108 -18.21 -12.31 -17.78
C ALA A 108 -16.79 -11.95 -17.37
N TYR A 109 -16.47 -12.08 -16.07
CA TYR A 109 -15.17 -11.80 -15.49
C TYR A 109 -14.83 -12.87 -14.47
N LYS A 110 -13.88 -13.74 -14.80
CA LYS A 110 -13.41 -14.80 -13.86
C LYS A 110 -12.64 -14.20 -12.67
N VAL A 111 -11.98 -13.09 -12.90
CA VAL A 111 -11.21 -12.34 -11.91
C VAL A 111 -11.38 -10.86 -12.22
N ALA A 112 -11.73 -10.06 -11.23
CA ALA A 112 -11.87 -8.62 -11.37
C ALA A 112 -11.37 -7.88 -10.12
N GLY A 113 -10.94 -6.64 -10.29
CA GLY A 113 -10.62 -5.70 -9.20
C GLY A 113 -11.87 -5.01 -8.68
N GLY A 114 -12.79 -4.64 -9.56
CA GLY A 114 -14.06 -3.96 -9.26
C GLY A 114 -15.18 -4.91 -8.87
N LEU A 115 -15.21 -5.40 -7.63
CA LEU A 115 -16.14 -6.45 -7.17
C LEU A 115 -17.45 -5.93 -6.59
N HIS A 116 -17.52 -4.67 -6.14
CA HIS A 116 -18.64 -4.18 -5.34
C HIS A 116 -19.72 -3.43 -6.14
N GLY A 117 -19.48 -3.12 -7.44
CA GLY A 117 -20.41 -2.39 -8.28
C GLY A 117 -20.71 -0.96 -7.80
N VAL A 118 -19.76 -0.33 -7.09
CA VAL A 118 -19.92 1.02 -6.53
C VAL A 118 -18.89 2.03 -7.05
N GLY A 119 -17.78 1.58 -7.62
CA GLY A 119 -16.62 2.42 -7.91
C GLY A 119 -16.93 3.58 -8.83
N VAL A 120 -17.29 3.30 -10.09
CA VAL A 120 -17.53 4.36 -11.10
C VAL A 120 -18.76 5.21 -10.77
N SER A 121 -19.80 4.65 -10.15
CA SER A 121 -20.95 5.41 -9.69
C SER A 121 -20.60 6.36 -8.54
N ALA A 122 -19.69 5.95 -7.65
CA ALA A 122 -19.15 6.84 -6.62
C ALA A 122 -18.31 7.97 -7.23
N VAL A 123 -17.46 7.67 -8.24
CA VAL A 123 -16.72 8.71 -8.98
C VAL A 123 -17.68 9.71 -9.62
N ASN A 124 -18.75 9.23 -10.28
CA ASN A 124 -19.77 10.09 -10.86
C ASN A 124 -20.42 10.98 -9.80
N ALA A 125 -20.76 10.43 -8.64
CA ALA A 125 -21.39 11.18 -7.56
C ALA A 125 -20.52 12.34 -7.04
N VAL A 126 -19.20 12.14 -6.93
CA VAL A 126 -18.28 13.16 -6.39
C VAL A 126 -17.64 14.04 -7.45
N SER A 127 -18.05 13.90 -8.72
CA SER A 127 -17.60 14.72 -9.84
C SER A 127 -18.52 15.94 -10.05
N GLU A 128 -17.91 17.10 -10.28
CA GLU A 128 -18.63 18.28 -10.79
C GLU A 128 -19.26 17.96 -12.13
N LYS A 129 -18.47 17.32 -13.00
CA LYS A 129 -18.86 16.88 -14.31
C LYS A 129 -18.20 15.55 -14.65
N LEU A 130 -18.95 14.64 -15.25
CA LEU A 130 -18.43 13.41 -15.83
C LEU A 130 -19.03 13.20 -17.21
N SER A 131 -18.18 12.83 -18.18
CA SER A 131 -18.61 12.39 -19.50
C SER A 131 -18.10 11.00 -19.80
N MET A 132 -18.94 10.23 -20.45
CA MET A 132 -18.66 8.86 -20.87
C MET A 132 -18.87 8.74 -22.37
N THR A 133 -17.80 8.30 -23.06
CA THR A 133 -17.85 7.92 -24.47
C THR A 133 -17.63 6.43 -24.58
N ILE A 134 -18.52 5.71 -25.27
CA ILE A 134 -18.42 4.27 -25.48
C ILE A 134 -18.34 3.99 -26.99
N HIS A 135 -17.33 3.21 -27.36
CA HIS A 135 -17.14 2.70 -28.72
C HIS A 135 -17.58 1.23 -28.73
N ARG A 136 -18.77 0.98 -29.30
CA ARG A 136 -19.38 -0.35 -29.32
C ARG A 136 -20.36 -0.54 -30.46
N ASP A 137 -20.38 -1.74 -31.03
CA ASP A 137 -21.31 -2.14 -32.10
C ASP A 137 -21.27 -1.21 -33.34
N GLY A 138 -20.05 -0.77 -33.71
CA GLY A 138 -19.80 0.10 -34.85
C GLY A 138 -20.26 1.56 -34.65
N LYS A 139 -20.56 1.95 -33.42
CA LYS A 139 -21.05 3.29 -33.06
C LYS A 139 -20.28 3.89 -31.91
N MET A 140 -20.24 5.20 -31.88
CA MET A 140 -19.79 6.01 -30.77
C MET A 140 -21.02 6.50 -29.99
N TRP A 141 -21.07 6.20 -28.69
CA TRP A 141 -22.16 6.58 -27.80
C TRP A 141 -21.64 7.59 -26.78
N PHE A 142 -22.46 8.54 -26.37
CA PHE A 142 -22.10 9.60 -25.45
C PHE A 142 -23.19 9.87 -24.44
N GLN A 143 -22.77 10.05 -23.17
CA GLN A 143 -23.62 10.51 -22.06
C GLN A 143 -22.81 11.39 -21.10
N GLU A 144 -23.48 12.40 -20.54
CA GLU A 144 -22.88 13.37 -19.61
C GLU A 144 -23.68 13.43 -18.32
N TYR A 145 -22.94 13.62 -17.22
CA TYR A 145 -23.46 13.70 -15.87
C TYR A 145 -22.93 14.96 -15.16
N VAL A 146 -23.70 15.48 -14.23
CA VAL A 146 -23.31 16.59 -13.35
C VAL A 146 -23.69 16.22 -11.93
N ARG A 147 -22.68 16.06 -11.07
CA ARG A 147 -22.86 15.68 -9.67
C ARG A 147 -23.66 14.39 -9.48
N GLY A 148 -23.43 13.41 -10.36
CA GLY A 148 -24.14 12.13 -10.36
C GLY A 148 -25.41 12.10 -11.23
N ASP A 149 -26.02 13.25 -11.52
CA ASP A 149 -27.26 13.34 -12.26
C ASP A 149 -27.01 13.37 -13.78
N ARG A 150 -27.74 12.53 -14.54
CA ARG A 150 -27.67 12.53 -16.00
C ARG A 150 -28.18 13.84 -16.59
N ARG A 151 -27.51 14.36 -17.61
CA ARG A 151 -27.98 15.52 -18.39
C ARG A 151 -28.97 15.12 -19.47
N ALA A 152 -28.72 13.97 -20.10
CA ALA A 152 -29.55 13.41 -21.15
C ALA A 152 -29.38 11.88 -21.18
N ALA A 153 -30.29 11.19 -21.87
CA ALA A 153 -30.14 9.74 -22.11
C ALA A 153 -28.93 9.46 -23.01
N LEU A 154 -28.37 8.23 -22.90
CA LEU A 154 -27.30 7.75 -23.77
C LEU A 154 -27.73 7.84 -25.22
N LYS A 155 -26.91 8.43 -26.09
CA LYS A 155 -27.21 8.59 -27.51
C LYS A 155 -26.00 8.24 -28.38
N ALA A 156 -26.27 7.66 -29.55
CA ALA A 156 -25.26 7.51 -30.57
C ALA A 156 -24.92 8.89 -31.19
N THR A 157 -23.63 9.21 -31.25
CA THR A 157 -23.12 10.49 -31.75
C THR A 157 -22.34 10.34 -33.06
N GLY A 158 -21.95 9.11 -33.42
CA GLY A 158 -21.18 8.84 -34.62
C GLY A 158 -20.98 7.35 -34.89
N LYS A 159 -20.21 7.06 -35.94
CA LYS A 159 -19.67 5.71 -36.19
C LYS A 159 -18.35 5.53 -35.50
N SER A 160 -18.00 4.30 -35.16
CA SER A 160 -16.70 3.94 -34.60
C SER A 160 -16.20 2.65 -35.22
N ASP A 161 -14.93 2.62 -35.61
CA ASP A 161 -14.25 1.43 -36.12
C ASP A 161 -13.46 0.71 -35.00
N THR A 162 -13.49 1.27 -33.78
CA THR A 162 -12.80 0.72 -32.56
C THR A 162 -13.83 0.35 -31.50
N THR A 163 -13.38 -0.38 -30.49
CA THR A 163 -14.13 -0.64 -29.26
C THR A 163 -13.40 -0.06 -28.05
N GLY A 164 -14.13 0.21 -26.96
CA GLY A 164 -13.55 0.71 -25.71
C GLY A 164 -14.45 1.68 -24.98
N THR A 165 -13.93 2.18 -23.85
CA THR A 165 -14.62 3.20 -23.05
C THR A 165 -13.67 4.33 -22.71
N GLU A 166 -14.16 5.56 -22.82
CA GLU A 166 -13.49 6.78 -22.35
C GLU A 166 -14.34 7.40 -21.25
N ILE A 167 -13.73 7.60 -20.08
CA ILE A 167 -14.32 8.33 -18.96
C ILE A 167 -13.49 9.58 -18.70
N ASN A 168 -14.10 10.74 -18.88
CA ASN A 168 -13.51 12.00 -18.41
C ASN A 168 -14.31 12.49 -17.20
N PHE A 169 -13.65 12.76 -16.10
CA PHE A 169 -14.29 13.27 -14.88
C PHE A 169 -13.51 14.43 -14.28
N LYS A 170 -14.25 15.43 -13.80
CA LYS A 170 -13.72 16.57 -13.06
C LYS A 170 -14.23 16.50 -11.62
N PRO A 171 -13.36 16.36 -10.61
CA PRO A 171 -13.78 16.33 -9.22
C PRO A 171 -14.54 17.56 -8.78
N ASP A 172 -15.52 17.38 -7.88
CA ASP A 172 -16.26 18.50 -7.30
C ASP A 172 -15.47 19.08 -6.12
N MET A 173 -14.94 20.30 -6.29
CA MET A 173 -14.13 20.98 -5.28
C MET A 173 -14.91 21.38 -4.04
N THR A 174 -16.24 21.24 -4.04
CA THR A 174 -17.04 21.39 -2.81
C THR A 174 -16.92 20.18 -1.89
N ILE A 175 -16.44 19.04 -2.41
CA ILE A 175 -16.16 17.81 -1.67
C ILE A 175 -14.66 17.70 -1.35
N PHE A 176 -13.78 18.06 -2.32
CA PHE A 176 -12.35 17.99 -2.23
C PHE A 176 -11.73 19.37 -1.98
N SER A 177 -12.06 20.00 -0.85
CA SER A 177 -11.67 21.39 -0.56
C SER A 177 -10.20 21.55 -0.14
N ASP A 178 -9.60 20.54 0.48
CA ASP A 178 -8.29 20.64 1.13
C ASP A 178 -7.16 20.19 0.21
N VAL A 179 -7.40 19.20 -0.64
CA VAL A 179 -6.46 18.72 -1.67
C VAL A 179 -7.17 18.72 -3.00
N THR A 180 -6.85 19.73 -3.82
CA THR A 180 -7.54 20.00 -5.09
C THR A 180 -6.81 19.49 -6.33
N ASP A 181 -5.52 19.14 -6.20
CA ASP A 181 -4.68 18.73 -7.32
C ASP A 181 -4.30 17.25 -7.23
N PHE A 182 -4.20 16.64 -8.41
CA PHE A 182 -3.72 15.28 -8.55
C PHE A 182 -2.18 15.23 -8.46
N ASP A 183 -1.66 14.42 -7.56
CA ASP A 183 -0.23 14.15 -7.41
C ASP A 183 0.23 13.20 -8.52
N PHE A 184 1.06 13.72 -9.44
CA PHE A 184 1.59 12.98 -10.58
C PHE A 184 2.44 11.79 -10.15
N ASP A 185 3.31 11.93 -9.17
CA ASP A 185 4.21 10.86 -8.73
C ASP A 185 3.45 9.72 -8.07
N ARG A 186 2.39 10.06 -7.32
CA ARG A 186 1.47 9.08 -6.72
C ARG A 186 0.75 8.27 -7.81
N ILE A 187 0.26 8.95 -8.86
CA ILE A 187 -0.39 8.29 -10.00
C ILE A 187 0.62 7.43 -10.76
N ASN A 188 1.76 7.99 -11.13
CA ASN A 188 2.85 7.30 -11.83
C ASN A 188 3.28 6.02 -11.09
N THR A 189 3.48 6.11 -9.77
CA THR A 189 3.83 4.96 -8.94
C THR A 189 2.75 3.87 -8.97
N ARG A 190 1.47 4.25 -8.92
CA ARG A 190 0.35 3.29 -8.98
C ARG A 190 0.28 2.61 -10.34
N LEU A 191 0.36 3.38 -11.44
CA LEU A 191 0.31 2.85 -12.80
C LEU A 191 1.48 1.90 -13.10
N ARG A 192 2.68 2.26 -12.67
CA ARG A 192 3.86 1.40 -12.77
C ARG A 192 3.64 0.05 -12.10
N ARG A 193 3.08 0.05 -10.87
CA ARG A 193 2.75 -1.19 -10.15
C ARG A 193 1.68 -2.01 -10.88
N THR A 194 0.65 -1.34 -11.40
CA THR A 194 -0.42 -1.98 -12.17
C THR A 194 0.13 -2.65 -13.44
N ALA A 195 1.04 -2.00 -14.14
CA ALA A 195 1.68 -2.59 -15.32
C ALA A 195 2.56 -3.80 -14.99
N PHE A 196 3.30 -3.79 -13.88
CA PHE A 196 4.07 -4.96 -13.41
C PHE A 196 3.17 -6.17 -13.06
N LEU A 197 1.98 -5.91 -12.51
CA LEU A 197 1.03 -6.97 -12.14
C LEU A 197 0.33 -7.60 -13.33
N ASN A 198 0.33 -6.93 -14.49
CA ASN A 198 -0.39 -7.33 -15.68
C ASN A 198 0.56 -7.35 -16.87
N ALA A 199 1.36 -8.43 -16.97
CA ALA A 199 2.32 -8.59 -18.06
C ALA A 199 1.67 -8.38 -19.43
N GLY A 200 2.30 -7.55 -20.27
CA GLY A 200 1.81 -7.19 -21.61
C GLY A 200 0.81 -6.03 -21.64
N LEU A 201 0.28 -5.56 -20.49
CA LEU A 201 -0.52 -4.36 -20.44
C LEU A 201 0.36 -3.12 -20.64
N GLN A 202 0.00 -2.27 -21.59
CA GLN A 202 0.62 -0.98 -21.86
C GLN A 202 -0.21 0.14 -21.18
N ILE A 203 0.42 0.96 -20.36
CA ILE A 203 -0.24 2.09 -19.70
C ILE A 203 0.50 3.38 -20.03
N TRP A 204 -0.22 4.33 -20.61
CA TRP A 204 0.25 5.67 -20.85
C TRP A 204 -0.24 6.63 -19.78
N LEU A 205 0.67 7.40 -19.19
CA LEU A 205 0.35 8.55 -18.34
C LEU A 205 0.79 9.82 -19.02
N ARG A 206 -0.16 10.72 -19.28
CA ARG A 206 0.12 12.04 -19.87
C ARG A 206 -0.36 13.14 -18.94
N ASP A 207 0.50 14.13 -18.73
CA ASP A 207 0.17 15.33 -17.96
C ASP A 207 0.19 16.54 -18.88
N PHE A 208 -1.00 17.13 -19.10
CA PHE A 208 -1.20 18.32 -19.91
C PHE A 208 -1.40 19.59 -19.09
N ARG A 209 -1.31 19.54 -17.77
CA ARG A 209 -1.65 20.66 -16.88
C ARG A 209 -0.70 21.83 -17.05
N ASP A 210 0.59 21.57 -17.13
CA ASP A 210 1.63 22.57 -17.32
C ASP A 210 2.07 22.63 -18.78
N GLY A 211 2.65 23.75 -19.24
CA GLY A 211 2.89 24.06 -20.63
C GLY A 211 3.54 22.98 -21.51
N ASP A 212 4.46 22.19 -20.93
CA ASP A 212 5.09 21.05 -21.60
C ASP A 212 4.38 19.75 -21.20
N THR A 213 4.03 18.94 -22.20
CA THR A 213 3.41 17.62 -21.96
C THR A 213 4.44 16.65 -21.42
N VAL A 214 4.17 16.09 -20.23
CA VAL A 214 4.91 14.94 -19.68
C VAL A 214 4.22 13.67 -20.11
N GLU A 215 4.95 12.75 -20.75
CA GLU A 215 4.42 11.45 -21.17
C GLU A 215 5.30 10.34 -20.63
N ILE A 216 4.71 9.35 -19.97
CA ILE A 216 5.38 8.17 -19.45
C ILE A 216 4.65 6.92 -19.91
N GLU A 217 5.40 5.97 -20.42
CA GLU A 217 4.92 4.62 -20.76
C GLU A 217 5.34 3.61 -19.72
N HIS A 218 4.40 2.77 -19.29
CA HIS A 218 4.65 1.59 -18.48
C HIS A 218 4.22 0.34 -19.22
N LYS A 219 5.18 -0.52 -19.54
CA LYS A 219 4.95 -1.83 -20.12
C LYS A 219 6.04 -2.79 -19.64
N TYR A 220 5.65 -3.90 -19.02
CA TYR A 220 6.57 -4.86 -18.41
C TYR A 220 6.13 -6.28 -18.77
N ASP A 221 6.80 -6.85 -19.76
CA ASP A 221 6.46 -8.20 -20.24
C ASP A 221 6.93 -9.30 -19.29
N GLY A 222 7.94 -9.05 -18.47
CA GLY A 222 8.44 -9.96 -17.42
C GLY A 222 7.62 -9.95 -16.12
N GLY A 223 6.62 -9.08 -15.99
CA GLY A 223 5.66 -9.08 -14.91
C GLY A 223 6.28 -8.94 -13.51
N LEU A 224 5.94 -9.83 -12.58
CA LEU A 224 6.42 -9.76 -11.19
C LEU A 224 7.93 -9.96 -11.06
N ARG A 225 8.61 -10.63 -12.00
CA ARG A 225 10.07 -10.72 -12.00
C ARG A 225 10.70 -9.34 -12.21
N GLU A 226 10.24 -8.58 -13.19
CA GLU A 226 10.72 -7.22 -13.44
C GLU A 226 10.35 -6.29 -12.26
N TYR A 227 9.23 -6.54 -11.59
CA TYR A 227 8.88 -5.77 -10.39
C TYR A 227 9.90 -5.97 -9.27
N VAL A 228 10.26 -7.22 -8.95
CA VAL A 228 11.28 -7.52 -7.93
C VAL A 228 12.65 -6.99 -8.36
N GLN A 229 13.00 -7.10 -9.64
CA GLN A 229 14.22 -6.51 -10.20
C GLN A 229 14.26 -4.99 -9.96
N ALA A 230 13.18 -4.28 -10.26
CA ALA A 230 13.05 -2.84 -10.01
C ALA A 230 13.12 -2.46 -8.52
N MET A 231 12.57 -3.31 -7.62
CA MET A 231 12.70 -3.13 -6.17
C MET A 231 14.14 -3.25 -5.68
N ASN A 232 14.97 -4.01 -6.41
CA ASN A 232 16.35 -4.32 -6.02
C ASN A 232 17.41 -3.56 -6.81
N GLU A 233 17.04 -2.69 -7.73
CA GLU A 233 17.96 -1.95 -8.62
C GLU A 233 19.11 -1.24 -7.88
N LYS A 234 18.86 -0.79 -6.65
CA LYS A 234 19.84 -0.07 -5.81
C LYS A 234 20.36 -0.88 -4.62
N LYS A 235 20.16 -2.20 -4.63
CA LYS A 235 20.55 -3.10 -3.55
C LYS A 235 21.57 -4.12 -4.08
N GLU A 236 22.44 -4.62 -3.21
CA GLU A 236 23.31 -5.74 -3.53
C GLU A 236 22.52 -7.05 -3.38
N ILE A 237 22.44 -7.81 -4.47
CA ILE A 237 21.70 -9.08 -4.52
C ILE A 237 22.55 -10.23 -3.99
N ILE A 238 21.94 -11.17 -3.27
CA ILE A 238 22.65 -12.37 -2.73
C ILE A 238 22.70 -13.50 -3.76
N HIS A 239 21.75 -13.53 -4.66
CA HIS A 239 21.66 -14.48 -5.78
C HIS A 239 21.08 -13.79 -7.01
N GLU A 240 21.56 -14.16 -8.19
CA GLU A 240 21.20 -13.49 -9.46
C GLU A 240 19.75 -13.77 -9.87
N GLU A 241 19.32 -15.03 -9.76
CA GLU A 241 18.00 -15.44 -10.20
C GLU A 241 16.89 -14.94 -9.27
N ILE A 242 15.84 -14.35 -9.85
CA ILE A 242 14.60 -14.04 -9.15
C ILE A 242 13.73 -15.29 -9.16
N LEU A 243 13.43 -15.83 -7.97
CA LEU A 243 12.54 -16.97 -7.82
C LEU A 243 11.14 -16.57 -8.24
N HIS A 244 10.56 -17.31 -9.17
CA HIS A 244 9.21 -17.06 -9.67
C HIS A 244 8.36 -18.31 -9.49
N ILE A 245 7.40 -18.23 -8.62
CA ILE A 245 6.50 -19.32 -8.23
C ILE A 245 5.12 -19.05 -8.80
N LEU A 246 4.65 -19.99 -9.61
CA LEU A 246 3.29 -19.98 -10.16
C LEU A 246 2.56 -21.24 -9.68
N GLY A 247 1.32 -21.08 -9.30
CA GLY A 247 0.49 -22.22 -8.95
C GLY A 247 -0.99 -21.86 -8.96
N THR A 248 -1.80 -22.88 -9.12
CA THR A 248 -3.26 -22.76 -9.14
C THR A 248 -3.84 -23.86 -8.26
N LYS A 249 -4.85 -23.52 -7.49
CA LYS A 249 -5.57 -24.47 -6.65
C LYS A 249 -7.05 -24.12 -6.58
N MET A 250 -7.88 -25.15 -6.55
CA MET A 250 -9.31 -24.98 -6.34
C MET A 250 -9.57 -24.52 -4.90
N GLY A 251 -10.22 -23.39 -4.74
CA GLY A 251 -10.75 -22.87 -3.49
C GLY A 251 -12.27 -23.07 -3.40
N ASP A 252 -12.87 -22.53 -2.33
CA ASP A 252 -14.31 -22.69 -2.05
C ASP A 252 -15.20 -22.01 -3.10
N LYS A 253 -14.72 -20.94 -3.72
CA LYS A 253 -15.46 -20.11 -4.71
C LYS A 253 -14.98 -20.28 -6.15
N GLY A 254 -14.03 -21.17 -6.40
CA GLY A 254 -13.44 -21.41 -7.70
C GLY A 254 -11.93 -21.45 -7.67
N GLU A 255 -11.33 -21.38 -8.85
CA GLU A 255 -9.88 -21.50 -9.00
C GLU A 255 -9.14 -20.26 -8.50
N VAL A 256 -8.15 -20.47 -7.62
CA VAL A 256 -7.28 -19.43 -7.06
C VAL A 256 -5.89 -19.54 -7.70
N HIS A 257 -5.46 -18.49 -8.37
CA HIS A 257 -4.12 -18.41 -8.93
C HIS A 257 -3.19 -17.66 -7.96
N VAL A 258 -2.03 -18.23 -7.73
CA VAL A 258 -0.97 -17.66 -6.89
C VAL A 258 0.25 -17.39 -7.74
N GLU A 259 0.74 -16.18 -7.70
CA GLU A 259 1.99 -15.77 -8.32
C GLU A 259 2.87 -15.08 -7.28
N VAL A 260 4.11 -15.56 -7.11
CA VAL A 260 5.07 -14.99 -6.18
C VAL A 260 6.41 -14.83 -6.89
N ALA A 261 6.96 -13.62 -6.84
CA ALA A 261 8.34 -13.37 -7.21
C ALA A 261 9.11 -12.91 -5.99
N LEU A 262 10.33 -13.44 -5.77
CA LEU A 262 11.11 -13.12 -4.58
C LEU A 262 12.61 -13.25 -4.82
N GLN A 263 13.39 -12.42 -4.10
CA GLN A 263 14.85 -12.41 -4.15
C GLN A 263 15.38 -11.85 -2.83
N TRP A 264 16.51 -12.39 -2.35
CA TRP A 264 17.20 -11.85 -1.17
C TRP A 264 18.32 -10.89 -1.56
N THR A 265 18.48 -9.86 -0.75
CA THR A 265 19.48 -8.80 -0.89
C THR A 265 20.27 -8.65 0.41
N ASP A 266 21.30 -7.81 0.40
CA ASP A 266 22.10 -7.44 1.57
C ASP A 266 21.34 -6.59 2.60
N ALA A 267 20.16 -6.06 2.26
CA ALA A 267 19.34 -5.23 3.13
C ALA A 267 18.99 -5.92 4.46
N TYR A 268 18.69 -5.11 5.49
CA TYR A 268 18.33 -5.59 6.84
C TYR A 268 16.84 -5.61 7.12
N SER A 269 16.03 -5.15 6.18
CA SER A 269 14.57 -5.13 6.27
C SER A 269 13.94 -5.93 5.15
N GLU A 270 12.77 -6.51 5.39
CA GLU A 270 11.94 -7.10 4.35
C GLU A 270 11.19 -6.00 3.59
N ALA A 271 10.98 -6.22 2.28
CA ALA A 271 10.13 -5.42 1.41
C ALA A 271 9.17 -6.36 0.69
N VAL A 272 7.95 -6.50 1.21
CA VAL A 272 6.95 -7.42 0.65
C VAL A 272 5.73 -6.62 0.19
N HIS A 273 5.41 -6.71 -1.10
CA HIS A 273 4.22 -6.11 -1.70
C HIS A 273 3.16 -7.19 -1.94
N CYS A 274 1.94 -6.91 -1.49
CA CYS A 274 0.83 -7.86 -1.51
C CYS A 274 -0.30 -7.37 -2.39
N PHE A 275 -0.82 -8.24 -3.26
CA PHE A 275 -1.88 -7.90 -4.20
C PHE A 275 -2.94 -8.99 -4.27
N THR A 276 -4.18 -8.55 -4.44
CA THR A 276 -5.33 -9.42 -4.71
C THR A 276 -6.12 -8.82 -5.86
N ASN A 277 -6.25 -9.53 -6.99
CA ASN A 277 -6.95 -9.06 -8.19
C ASN A 277 -6.50 -7.64 -8.58
N ILE A 278 -5.19 -7.41 -8.74
CA ILE A 278 -4.58 -6.09 -9.03
C ILE A 278 -4.58 -5.05 -7.90
N ILE A 279 -5.34 -5.27 -6.84
CA ILE A 279 -5.47 -4.31 -5.74
C ILE A 279 -4.31 -4.48 -4.76
N HIS A 280 -3.65 -3.36 -4.44
CA HIS A 280 -2.58 -3.36 -3.44
C HIS A 280 -3.13 -3.45 -2.02
N ASN A 281 -2.82 -4.55 -1.33
CA ASN A 281 -3.20 -4.76 0.05
C ASN A 281 -2.08 -4.22 0.98
N THR A 282 -2.16 -2.95 1.34
CA THR A 282 -1.13 -2.26 2.14
C THR A 282 -0.90 -2.89 3.51
N ASP A 283 -1.95 -3.45 4.10
CA ASP A 283 -1.91 -4.14 5.40
C ASP A 283 -1.73 -5.67 5.24
N GLY A 284 -1.40 -6.11 4.03
CA GLY A 284 -1.23 -7.53 3.71
C GLY A 284 -2.51 -8.34 3.84
N GLY A 285 -2.45 -9.45 4.56
CA GLY A 285 -3.59 -10.33 4.78
C GLY A 285 -3.21 -11.80 4.77
N THR A 286 -4.18 -12.66 4.45
CA THR A 286 -4.02 -14.12 4.48
C THR A 286 -2.96 -14.64 3.51
N HIS A 287 -2.80 -14.01 2.34
CA HIS A 287 -1.74 -14.33 1.38
C HIS A 287 -0.34 -14.04 1.94
N LEU A 288 -0.16 -12.90 2.64
CA LEU A 288 1.10 -12.57 3.31
C LEU A 288 1.38 -13.56 4.45
N SER A 289 0.35 -13.94 5.21
CA SER A 289 0.49 -14.93 6.28
C SER A 289 0.93 -16.29 5.73
N GLY A 290 0.32 -16.73 4.62
CA GLY A 290 0.70 -17.96 3.93
C GLY A 290 2.14 -17.92 3.41
N LEU A 291 2.55 -16.81 2.78
CA LEU A 291 3.93 -16.61 2.32
C LEU A 291 4.93 -16.66 3.49
N LYS A 292 4.66 -15.93 4.59
CA LYS A 292 5.55 -15.91 5.76
C LYS A 292 5.69 -17.28 6.43
N SER A 293 4.58 -18.01 6.54
CA SER A 293 4.57 -19.39 7.07
C SER A 293 5.36 -20.34 6.18
N SER A 294 5.12 -20.31 4.87
CA SER A 294 5.81 -21.18 3.92
C SER A 294 7.31 -20.94 3.88
N LEU A 295 7.75 -19.69 3.80
CA LEU A 295 9.19 -19.34 3.84
C LEU A 295 9.85 -19.87 5.11
N THR A 296 9.21 -19.65 6.27
CA THR A 296 9.75 -20.08 7.56
C THR A 296 9.85 -21.61 7.63
N ARG A 297 8.82 -22.31 7.17
CA ARG A 297 8.76 -23.77 7.18
C ARG A 297 9.78 -24.38 6.21
N THR A 298 9.78 -23.97 4.95
CA THR A 298 10.62 -24.55 3.91
C THR A 298 12.11 -24.34 4.21
N VAL A 299 12.52 -23.14 4.59
CA VAL A 299 13.91 -22.84 4.91
C VAL A 299 14.39 -23.66 6.12
N ASN A 300 13.59 -23.76 7.18
CA ASN A 300 13.95 -24.58 8.35
C ASN A 300 14.00 -26.07 8.01
N THR A 301 13.04 -26.59 7.24
CA THR A 301 13.03 -28.00 6.81
C THR A 301 14.27 -28.34 6.01
N TYR A 302 14.63 -27.50 5.02
CA TYR A 302 15.84 -27.67 4.24
C TYR A 302 17.10 -27.61 5.10
N ALA A 303 17.20 -26.61 5.99
CA ALA A 303 18.34 -26.43 6.88
C ALA A 303 18.53 -27.61 7.84
N GLN A 304 17.45 -28.19 8.35
CA GLN A 304 17.46 -29.36 9.22
C GLN A 304 17.88 -30.64 8.46
N SER A 305 17.29 -30.88 7.27
CA SER A 305 17.61 -32.05 6.42
C SER A 305 19.09 -32.09 6.03
N ARG A 306 19.70 -30.92 5.77
CA ARG A 306 21.10 -30.76 5.41
C ARG A 306 22.05 -30.53 6.62
N LYS A 307 21.51 -30.54 7.86
CA LYS A 307 22.27 -30.32 9.11
C LYS A 307 23.04 -28.99 9.15
N LEU A 308 22.46 -27.92 8.56
CA LEU A 308 23.12 -26.62 8.41
C LEU A 308 22.92 -25.69 9.62
N LEU A 309 22.00 -26.02 10.53
CA LEU A 309 21.65 -25.16 11.69
C LEU A 309 22.68 -25.14 12.81
N LYS A 310 23.73 -25.99 12.75
CA LYS A 310 24.77 -26.13 13.79
C LYS A 310 24.15 -26.31 15.19
N ASN A 311 24.23 -25.26 16.05
CA ASN A 311 23.74 -25.27 17.44
C ASN A 311 22.34 -24.66 17.61
N LEU A 312 21.65 -24.32 16.52
CA LEU A 312 20.30 -23.74 16.55
C LEU A 312 19.27 -24.84 16.30
N SER A 313 18.13 -24.77 16.99
CA SER A 313 16.99 -25.66 16.76
C SER A 313 16.19 -25.25 15.54
N SER A 314 16.07 -23.94 15.30
CA SER A 314 15.39 -23.35 14.14
C SER A 314 15.74 -21.87 13.98
N LEU A 315 15.54 -21.33 12.78
CA LEU A 315 15.58 -19.91 12.47
C LEU A 315 14.18 -19.29 12.66
N SER A 316 14.12 -18.05 13.14
CA SER A 316 12.84 -17.33 13.20
C SER A 316 12.41 -16.84 11.80
N GLY A 317 11.12 -16.60 11.63
CA GLY A 317 10.63 -16.04 10.37
C GLY A 317 11.27 -14.69 10.04
N ASP A 318 11.54 -13.85 11.03
CA ASP A 318 12.17 -12.55 10.82
C ASP A 318 13.63 -12.69 10.35
N ASP A 319 14.38 -13.67 10.88
CA ASP A 319 15.76 -13.95 10.43
C ASP A 319 15.78 -14.39 8.96
N ILE A 320 14.82 -15.24 8.56
CA ILE A 320 14.70 -15.77 7.20
C ILE A 320 14.32 -14.67 6.20
N ARG A 321 13.49 -13.73 6.62
CA ARG A 321 13.01 -12.63 5.77
C ARG A 321 13.90 -11.39 5.79
N GLU A 322 14.99 -11.37 6.57
CA GLU A 322 15.94 -10.26 6.51
C GLU A 322 16.53 -10.15 5.10
N GLY A 323 16.38 -8.98 4.48
CA GLY A 323 16.81 -8.70 3.12
C GLY A 323 15.89 -9.22 2.02
N LEU A 324 14.75 -9.82 2.34
CA LEU A 324 13.80 -10.32 1.36
C LEU A 324 13.10 -9.18 0.64
N SER A 325 13.13 -9.20 -0.68
CA SER A 325 12.22 -8.45 -1.57
C SER A 325 11.28 -9.44 -2.23
N ALA A 326 9.98 -9.25 -2.05
CA ALA A 326 8.98 -10.16 -2.60
C ALA A 326 7.72 -9.43 -3.04
N VAL A 327 7.08 -9.98 -4.06
CA VAL A 327 5.74 -9.60 -4.51
C VAL A 327 4.88 -10.85 -4.50
N VAL A 328 3.75 -10.80 -3.83
CA VAL A 328 2.73 -11.86 -3.85
C VAL A 328 1.45 -11.33 -4.46
N SER A 329 1.00 -11.96 -5.53
CA SER A 329 -0.22 -11.64 -6.26
C SER A 329 -1.16 -12.84 -6.26
N ILE A 330 -2.40 -12.60 -5.85
CA ILE A 330 -3.46 -13.60 -5.84
C ILE A 330 -4.55 -13.17 -6.79
N LYS A 331 -4.98 -14.08 -7.69
CA LYS A 331 -6.22 -13.92 -8.43
C LYS A 331 -7.27 -14.85 -7.83
N HIS A 332 -8.32 -14.26 -7.30
CA HIS A 332 -9.39 -14.98 -6.59
C HIS A 332 -10.75 -14.56 -7.12
N PRO A 333 -11.68 -15.48 -7.39
CA PRO A 333 -12.99 -15.14 -7.96
C PRO A 333 -13.83 -14.22 -7.07
N ASP A 334 -13.80 -14.47 -5.76
CA ASP A 334 -14.63 -13.74 -4.78
C ASP A 334 -13.84 -13.49 -3.48
N PRO A 335 -12.85 -12.55 -3.49
CA PRO A 335 -12.04 -12.26 -2.32
C PRO A 335 -12.80 -11.36 -1.33
N SER A 336 -12.61 -11.61 -0.04
CA SER A 336 -13.15 -10.77 1.04
C SER A 336 -12.06 -9.88 1.64
N PHE A 337 -12.42 -8.63 1.94
CA PHE A 337 -11.53 -7.63 2.51
C PHE A 337 -12.08 -7.07 3.83
N ASN A 338 -11.21 -6.47 4.65
CA ASN A 338 -11.58 -5.87 5.93
C ASN A 338 -12.38 -4.57 5.80
N ALA A 339 -12.23 -3.86 4.68
CA ALA A 339 -12.85 -2.54 4.43
C ALA A 339 -13.02 -2.30 2.92
N GLN A 340 -13.81 -1.27 2.55
CA GLN A 340 -14.02 -0.87 1.16
C GLN A 340 -12.72 -0.47 0.46
N THR A 341 -11.75 0.10 1.18
CA THR A 341 -10.41 0.43 0.65
C THR A 341 -9.56 -0.79 0.31
N LYS A 342 -10.04 -2.00 0.65
CA LYS A 342 -9.41 -3.30 0.32
C LYS A 342 -7.96 -3.42 0.82
N SER A 343 -7.61 -2.73 1.92
CA SER A 343 -6.24 -2.68 2.44
C SER A 343 -5.73 -4.02 2.94
N LYS A 344 -6.62 -4.94 3.37
CA LYS A 344 -6.25 -6.24 3.91
C LYS A 344 -7.14 -7.35 3.39
N LEU A 345 -6.55 -8.41 2.82
CA LEU A 345 -7.25 -9.63 2.43
C LEU A 345 -7.58 -10.48 3.66
N VAL A 346 -8.85 -10.89 3.80
CA VAL A 346 -9.31 -11.71 4.95
C VAL A 346 -9.85 -13.08 4.56
N THR A 347 -9.90 -13.43 3.27
CA THR A 347 -10.30 -14.75 2.76
C THR A 347 -9.42 -15.85 3.36
N SER A 348 -9.96 -16.66 4.25
CA SER A 348 -9.20 -17.58 5.12
C SER A 348 -8.45 -18.66 4.36
N GLU A 349 -9.06 -19.25 3.34
CA GLU A 349 -8.50 -20.35 2.54
C GLU A 349 -7.21 -20.00 1.83
N VAL A 350 -7.04 -18.70 1.46
CA VAL A 350 -5.87 -18.21 0.70
C VAL A 350 -4.56 -18.46 1.45
N SER A 351 -4.56 -18.38 2.78
CA SER A 351 -3.35 -18.63 3.57
C SER A 351 -2.82 -20.06 3.34
N GLY A 352 -3.70 -21.06 3.41
CA GLY A 352 -3.32 -22.45 3.18
C GLY A 352 -2.93 -22.75 1.73
N ILE A 353 -3.62 -22.12 0.77
CA ILE A 353 -3.33 -22.28 -0.66
C ILE A 353 -1.93 -21.75 -0.99
N VAL A 354 -1.62 -20.52 -0.54
CA VAL A 354 -0.29 -19.91 -0.73
C VAL A 354 0.79 -20.73 -0.02
N GLU A 355 0.55 -21.11 1.24
CA GLU A 355 1.51 -21.92 2.00
C GLU A 355 1.88 -23.21 1.27
N GLN A 356 0.89 -23.94 0.76
CA GLN A 356 1.15 -25.18 0.05
C GLN A 356 1.94 -24.95 -1.24
N ILE A 357 1.48 -24.06 -2.13
CA ILE A 357 2.11 -23.81 -3.42
C ILE A 357 3.56 -23.34 -3.24
N VAL A 358 3.79 -22.40 -2.29
CA VAL A 358 5.14 -21.88 -2.05
C VAL A 358 6.03 -22.94 -1.40
N ASN A 359 5.53 -23.73 -0.44
CA ASN A 359 6.31 -24.82 0.16
C ASN A 359 6.82 -25.80 -0.90
N ASP A 360 5.92 -26.27 -1.77
CA ASP A 360 6.26 -27.25 -2.78
C ASP A 360 7.31 -26.71 -3.76
N ARG A 361 7.05 -25.54 -4.35
CA ARG A 361 7.91 -24.94 -5.37
C ARG A 361 9.25 -24.43 -4.82
N LEU A 362 9.24 -23.81 -3.64
CA LEU A 362 10.48 -23.34 -3.01
C LEU A 362 11.33 -24.52 -2.53
N GLY A 363 10.69 -25.60 -2.06
CA GLY A 363 11.39 -26.82 -1.69
C GLY A 363 12.09 -27.48 -2.88
N GLU A 364 11.39 -27.63 -4.00
CA GLU A 364 11.96 -28.11 -5.28
C GLU A 364 13.13 -27.24 -5.70
N TYR A 365 12.94 -25.91 -5.69
CA TYR A 365 13.99 -24.97 -6.09
C TYR A 365 15.27 -25.08 -5.24
N PHE A 366 15.14 -25.25 -3.92
CA PHE A 366 16.31 -25.40 -3.03
C PHE A 366 17.06 -26.71 -3.26
N GLU A 367 16.38 -27.79 -3.63
CA GLU A 367 17.04 -29.04 -3.99
C GLU A 367 17.78 -28.94 -5.33
N GLU A 368 17.23 -28.21 -6.28
CA GLU A 368 17.84 -27.96 -7.60
C GLU A 368 18.97 -26.93 -7.54
N ASN A 369 18.89 -25.96 -6.61
CA ASN A 369 19.83 -24.83 -6.48
C ASN A 369 20.48 -24.75 -5.09
N PRO A 370 21.27 -25.75 -4.66
CA PRO A 370 21.80 -25.81 -3.31
C PRO A 370 22.78 -24.66 -2.96
N SER A 371 23.41 -24.05 -3.94
CA SER A 371 24.27 -22.87 -3.74
C SER A 371 23.46 -21.64 -3.34
N VAL A 372 22.34 -21.39 -4.00
CA VAL A 372 21.40 -20.30 -3.67
C VAL A 372 20.77 -20.52 -2.29
N ALA A 373 20.27 -21.74 -2.04
CA ALA A 373 19.72 -22.10 -0.74
C ALA A 373 20.74 -21.89 0.39
N LYS A 374 22.02 -22.22 0.17
CA LYS A 374 23.10 -22.00 1.13
C LYS A 374 23.32 -20.50 1.38
N SER A 375 23.37 -19.66 0.35
CA SER A 375 23.56 -18.20 0.49
C SER A 375 22.41 -17.56 1.30
N ILE A 376 21.17 -17.97 1.03
CA ILE A 376 19.98 -17.52 1.77
C ILE A 376 20.06 -17.95 3.25
N LEU A 377 20.45 -19.20 3.51
CA LEU A 377 20.63 -19.72 4.86
C LEU A 377 21.76 -19.01 5.61
N GLU A 378 22.88 -18.74 4.96
CA GLU A 378 24.01 -18.00 5.57
C GLU A 378 23.56 -16.59 6.00
N LYS A 379 22.78 -15.89 5.15
CA LYS A 379 22.18 -14.59 5.51
C LYS A 379 21.29 -14.73 6.72
N ALA A 380 20.36 -15.67 6.75
CA ALA A 380 19.44 -15.90 7.84
C ALA A 380 20.15 -16.29 9.16
N LEU A 381 21.22 -17.09 9.07
CA LEU A 381 22.05 -17.43 10.23
C LEU A 381 22.76 -16.19 10.80
N LEU A 382 23.32 -15.33 9.94
CA LEU A 382 23.92 -14.07 10.37
C LEU A 382 22.91 -13.14 11.01
N ALA A 383 21.69 -13.05 10.48
CA ALA A 383 20.59 -12.28 11.08
C ALA A 383 20.23 -12.83 12.47
N SER A 384 20.11 -14.15 12.62
CA SER A 384 19.83 -14.81 13.89
C SER A 384 20.90 -14.53 14.96
N ILE A 385 22.17 -14.65 14.58
CA ILE A 385 23.31 -14.36 15.48
C ILE A 385 23.27 -12.88 15.91
N ALA A 386 23.06 -11.97 14.98
CA ALA A 386 22.97 -10.53 15.27
C ALA A 386 21.81 -10.19 16.21
N ARG A 387 20.63 -10.79 15.97
CA ARG A 387 19.44 -10.63 16.84
C ARG A 387 19.68 -11.17 18.24
N GLU A 388 20.34 -12.33 18.36
CA GLU A 388 20.66 -12.91 19.66
C GLU A 388 21.69 -12.07 20.43
N ALA A 389 22.74 -11.57 19.73
CA ALA A 389 23.71 -10.66 20.32
C ALA A 389 23.05 -9.36 20.79
N ALA A 390 22.14 -8.79 20.01
CA ALA A 390 21.38 -7.62 20.38
C ALA A 390 20.47 -7.85 21.59
N ARG A 391 19.84 -9.04 21.69
CA ARG A 391 19.05 -9.43 22.87
C ARG A 391 19.92 -9.55 24.12
N LYS A 392 21.06 -10.23 24.02
CA LYS A 392 22.02 -10.36 25.14
C LYS A 392 22.52 -8.99 25.61
N ALA A 393 22.85 -8.09 24.70
CA ALA A 393 23.28 -6.73 25.02
C ALA A 393 22.20 -5.95 25.79
N ARG A 394 20.94 -6.06 25.34
CA ARG A 394 19.77 -5.46 26.03
C ARG A 394 19.60 -6.03 27.45
N ASP A 395 19.67 -7.35 27.61
CA ASP A 395 19.50 -8.01 28.89
C ASP A 395 20.63 -7.63 29.87
N LEU A 396 21.86 -7.47 29.37
CA LEU A 396 22.98 -6.97 30.15
C LEU A 396 22.78 -5.51 30.58
N THR A 397 22.32 -4.65 29.70
CA THR A 397 22.02 -3.24 30.00
C THR A 397 20.88 -3.15 31.03
N ARG A 398 19.84 -3.98 30.89
CA ARG A 398 18.71 -4.05 31.80
C ARG A 398 19.13 -4.56 33.18
N ARG A 399 20.03 -5.57 33.27
CA ARG A 399 20.59 -6.06 34.52
C ARG A 399 21.50 -5.02 35.19
N LYS A 400 22.33 -4.27 34.45
CA LYS A 400 23.13 -3.17 34.96
C LYS A 400 22.25 -2.02 35.47
N GLY A 401 21.17 -1.67 34.78
CA GLY A 401 20.23 -0.62 35.23
C GLY A 401 19.42 -0.99 36.48
N VAL A 402 19.27 -2.28 36.80
CA VAL A 402 18.60 -2.74 38.04
C VAL A 402 19.58 -2.81 39.22
N LEU A 403 20.88 -2.96 38.96
CA LEU A 403 21.93 -3.05 39.99
C LEU A 403 22.58 -1.70 40.34
N GLU A 404 22.56 -0.74 39.37
CA GLU A 404 23.01 0.64 39.60
C GLU A 404 21.76 1.51 39.46
N GLY A 405 21.14 1.91 40.58
CA GLY A 405 19.89 2.65 40.69
C GLY A 405 19.68 3.66 39.55
N GLY A 406 18.59 3.51 38.84
CA GLY A 406 18.17 4.12 37.56
C GLY A 406 18.57 5.59 37.38
N GLY A 407 19.79 5.83 36.96
CA GLY A 407 20.28 7.17 36.64
C GLY A 407 19.93 7.52 35.18
N LEU A 408 19.32 8.66 35.00
CA LEU A 408 19.16 9.30 33.68
C LEU A 408 20.55 9.48 33.02
N PRO A 409 20.62 9.50 31.66
CA PRO A 409 21.88 9.73 30.95
C PRO A 409 22.59 10.97 31.49
N GLY A 410 23.87 10.88 31.84
CA GLY A 410 24.62 11.99 32.44
C GLY A 410 24.65 13.29 31.62
N LYS A 411 24.30 13.21 30.35
CA LYS A 411 24.15 14.37 29.43
C LYS A 411 22.75 14.99 29.44
N LEU A 412 21.73 14.31 29.96
CA LEU A 412 20.37 14.83 30.00
C LEU A 412 20.25 15.87 31.11
N ALA A 413 19.88 17.09 30.72
CA ALA A 413 19.44 18.09 31.68
C ALA A 413 17.91 17.95 31.82
N ASP A 414 17.50 17.22 32.87
CA ASP A 414 16.09 16.88 33.14
C ASP A 414 15.24 18.05 33.62
N CYS A 415 13.91 17.95 33.49
CA CYS A 415 12.91 18.89 34.01
C CYS A 415 12.34 18.42 35.35
N GLN A 416 11.61 19.30 36.02
CA GLN A 416 11.07 19.04 37.37
C GLN A 416 9.72 18.32 37.35
N ILE A 417 8.86 18.59 36.35
CA ILE A 417 7.57 17.94 36.20
C ILE A 417 7.79 16.50 35.72
N LYS A 418 7.05 15.58 36.32
CA LYS A 418 7.15 14.14 36.03
C LYS A 418 6.08 13.63 35.06
N ASP A 419 5.04 14.43 34.80
CA ASP A 419 4.01 14.08 33.83
C ASP A 419 4.52 14.30 32.40
N PRO A 420 4.69 13.25 31.59
CA PRO A 420 5.18 13.37 30.21
C PRO A 420 4.30 14.26 29.33
N ALA A 421 3.00 14.37 29.61
CA ALA A 421 2.07 15.20 28.86
C ALA A 421 2.35 16.70 28.99
N GLU A 422 2.99 17.09 30.11
CA GLU A 422 3.32 18.48 30.42
C GLU A 422 4.80 18.82 30.16
N CYS A 423 5.62 17.84 29.69
CA CYS A 423 7.06 18.00 29.49
C CYS A 423 7.45 18.10 28.03
N GLU A 424 8.54 18.83 27.78
CA GLU A 424 9.17 18.96 26.46
C GLU A 424 10.63 18.51 26.54
N ILE A 425 11.13 17.82 25.52
CA ILE A 425 12.55 17.52 25.38
C ILE A 425 13.13 18.21 24.15
N TYR A 426 14.24 18.92 24.33
CA TYR A 426 15.00 19.57 23.28
C TYR A 426 16.22 18.71 22.96
N LEU A 427 16.29 18.19 21.73
CA LEU A 427 17.46 17.53 21.18
C LEU A 427 18.32 18.59 20.49
N VAL A 428 19.57 18.76 20.90
CA VAL A 428 20.47 19.78 20.37
C VAL A 428 21.77 19.15 19.90
N GLU A 429 22.39 19.75 18.87
CA GLU A 429 23.65 19.28 18.31
C GLU A 429 24.83 19.72 19.17
N GLY A 430 25.49 18.76 19.81
CA GLY A 430 26.72 18.96 20.57
C GLY A 430 26.57 19.65 21.92
N ASP A 431 27.64 19.55 22.69
CA ASP A 431 27.67 20.05 24.09
C ASP A 431 27.61 21.59 24.16
N SER A 432 28.10 22.30 23.14
CA SER A 432 28.09 23.77 23.07
C SER A 432 26.67 24.31 22.98
N ALA A 433 25.88 23.79 22.02
CA ALA A 433 24.46 24.14 21.90
C ALA A 433 23.65 23.65 23.11
N GLY A 434 24.00 22.48 23.65
CA GLY A 434 23.45 21.96 24.90
C GLY A 434 23.65 22.88 26.09
N GLY A 435 24.80 23.49 26.21
CA GLY A 435 25.11 24.49 27.26
C GLY A 435 24.20 25.71 27.19
N SER A 436 24.08 26.30 25.99
CA SER A 436 23.23 27.47 25.75
C SER A 436 21.76 27.18 25.95
N ALA A 437 21.28 26.06 25.43
CA ALA A 437 19.90 25.61 25.59
C ALA A 437 19.55 25.31 27.06
N LYS A 438 20.47 24.72 27.81
CA LYS A 438 20.32 24.44 29.23
C LYS A 438 20.18 25.71 30.08
N GLN A 439 20.85 26.79 29.69
CA GLN A 439 20.74 28.10 30.36
C GLN A 439 19.42 28.82 30.03
N ALA A 440 18.93 28.69 28.80
CA ALA A 440 17.75 29.39 28.31
C ALA A 440 16.42 28.68 28.59
N ARG A 441 16.43 27.39 28.98
CA ARG A 441 15.23 26.58 29.17
C ARG A 441 14.40 26.96 30.40
N ASP A 442 13.12 26.68 30.39
CA ASP A 442 12.33 26.61 31.61
C ASP A 442 12.52 25.23 32.27
N ARG A 443 13.21 25.24 33.41
CA ARG A 443 13.56 24.02 34.17
C ARG A 443 12.35 23.24 34.69
N ARG A 444 11.19 23.86 34.75
CA ARG A 444 9.97 23.20 35.26
C ARG A 444 9.52 22.09 34.34
N PHE A 445 9.47 22.32 33.03
CA PHE A 445 8.90 21.40 32.05
C PHE A 445 9.78 21.11 30.84
N GLN A 446 10.92 21.79 30.68
CA GLN A 446 11.81 21.61 29.53
C GLN A 446 13.08 20.85 29.91
N ALA A 447 13.29 19.69 29.25
CA ALA A 447 14.53 18.92 29.31
C ALA A 447 15.40 19.18 28.08
N VAL A 448 16.74 19.09 28.21
CA VAL A 448 17.69 19.28 27.10
C VAL A 448 18.64 18.10 27.03
N LEU A 449 18.75 17.47 25.86
CA LEU A 449 19.66 16.37 25.57
C LEU A 449 20.59 16.73 24.41
N PRO A 450 21.89 16.98 24.67
CA PRO A 450 22.86 17.15 23.58
C PRO A 450 23.25 15.80 22.99
N LEU A 451 23.28 15.74 21.66
CA LEU A 451 23.71 14.59 20.87
C LEU A 451 24.88 14.97 19.98
N LYS A 452 25.75 14.02 19.62
CA LYS A 452 26.80 14.28 18.63
C LYS A 452 26.19 14.49 17.24
N GLY A 453 26.77 15.36 16.42
CA GLY A 453 26.18 15.85 15.17
C GLY A 453 25.89 14.79 14.11
N LYS A 454 26.66 13.71 14.03
CA LYS A 454 26.41 12.58 13.09
C LYS A 454 25.89 11.39 13.83
N ILE A 455 24.59 11.15 13.76
CA ILE A 455 23.92 9.98 14.34
C ILE A 455 23.87 8.86 13.30
N LEU A 456 23.97 7.61 13.76
CA LEU A 456 23.86 6.42 12.93
C LEU A 456 22.51 6.42 12.18
N ASN A 457 22.53 6.17 10.87
CA ASN A 457 21.30 5.97 10.11
C ASN A 457 20.67 4.63 10.50
N VAL A 458 19.61 4.68 11.33
CA VAL A 458 18.94 3.50 11.89
C VAL A 458 18.17 2.69 10.85
N GLU A 459 17.81 3.28 9.71
CA GLU A 459 17.12 2.57 8.61
C GLU A 459 18.07 1.67 7.81
N LYS A 460 19.36 2.02 7.77
CA LYS A 460 20.41 1.29 7.04
C LYS A 460 21.32 0.48 7.94
N ALA A 461 21.20 0.61 9.25
CA ALA A 461 22.08 -0.05 10.21
C ALA A 461 21.45 -1.35 10.73
N ARG A 462 22.30 -2.35 10.95
CA ARG A 462 21.90 -3.56 11.67
C ARG A 462 21.54 -3.20 13.11
N PHE A 463 20.58 -3.91 13.69
CA PHE A 463 20.04 -3.66 15.02
C PHE A 463 21.10 -3.73 16.13
N ASP A 464 22.09 -4.63 16.01
CA ASP A 464 23.22 -4.73 16.94
C ASP A 464 24.11 -3.47 16.94
N LYS A 465 24.38 -2.89 15.76
CA LYS A 465 25.10 -1.63 15.61
C LYS A 465 24.29 -0.44 16.12
N MET A 466 22.99 -0.48 15.92
CA MET A 466 22.08 0.54 16.40
C MET A 466 22.09 0.64 17.94
N LEU A 467 22.05 -0.51 18.64
CA LEU A 467 22.14 -0.57 20.09
C LEU A 467 23.54 -0.31 20.64
N ALA A 468 24.57 -0.53 19.85
CA ALA A 468 25.96 -0.19 20.21
C ALA A 468 26.27 1.29 20.05
N SER A 469 25.41 2.08 19.37
CA SER A 469 25.57 3.52 19.23
C SER A 469 25.23 4.22 20.54
N GLU A 470 26.20 4.96 21.08
CA GLU A 470 26.06 5.72 22.33
C GLU A 470 24.90 6.72 22.25
N GLU A 471 24.72 7.40 21.10
CA GLU A 471 23.66 8.38 20.87
C GLU A 471 22.28 7.72 20.85
N VAL A 472 22.14 6.58 20.19
CA VAL A 472 20.87 5.83 20.13
C VAL A 472 20.53 5.26 21.50
N ALA A 473 21.49 4.68 22.20
CA ALA A 473 21.30 4.18 23.57
C ALA A 473 20.90 5.31 24.53
N THR A 474 21.52 6.48 24.39
CA THR A 474 21.21 7.68 25.20
C THR A 474 19.78 8.16 24.94
N LEU A 475 19.34 8.19 23.69
CA LEU A 475 17.96 8.54 23.31
C LEU A 475 16.94 7.55 23.90
N ILE A 476 17.19 6.25 23.76
CA ILE A 476 16.33 5.20 24.32
C ILE A 476 16.18 5.35 25.84
N THR A 477 17.29 5.62 26.51
CA THR A 477 17.30 5.80 27.97
C THR A 477 16.59 7.09 28.40
N ALA A 478 16.84 8.21 27.69
CA ALA A 478 16.23 9.50 28.01
C ALA A 478 14.72 9.52 27.80
N LEU A 479 14.22 8.82 26.78
CA LEU A 479 12.80 8.72 26.48
C LEU A 479 12.08 7.63 27.30
N GLY A 480 12.82 6.84 28.09
CA GLY A 480 12.25 5.73 28.84
C GLY A 480 11.66 4.61 27.96
N THR A 481 11.96 4.63 26.65
CA THR A 481 11.46 3.66 25.70
C THR A 481 12.24 2.35 25.84
N GLY A 482 11.61 1.33 26.43
CA GLY A 482 12.13 -0.02 26.30
C GLY A 482 12.06 -0.44 24.82
N THR A 483 13.00 -1.26 24.37
CA THR A 483 13.05 -1.79 23.00
C THR A 483 11.92 -2.80 22.71
N VAL A 484 10.72 -2.64 23.25
CA VAL A 484 9.62 -3.59 23.11
C VAL A 484 8.30 -2.84 22.88
N SER A 485 7.71 -3.17 21.75
CA SER A 485 6.35 -2.96 21.25
C SER A 485 6.00 -1.58 20.69
N TYR A 486 5.49 -1.61 19.48
CA TYR A 486 4.98 -0.53 18.65
C TYR A 486 3.92 0.38 19.30
N THR A 487 3.31 -0.06 20.40
CA THR A 487 2.26 0.69 21.09
C THR A 487 2.77 1.93 21.83
N HIS A 488 4.03 1.96 22.23
CA HIS A 488 4.62 3.14 22.89
C HIS A 488 5.15 4.20 21.93
N LEU A 489 5.46 3.84 20.68
CA LEU A 489 5.93 4.77 19.66
C LEU A 489 4.84 5.72 19.15
N ARG A 490 3.57 5.33 19.20
CA ARG A 490 2.44 6.21 18.80
C ARG A 490 2.30 7.46 19.67
N ALA A 491 2.62 7.39 20.95
CA ALA A 491 2.63 8.55 21.84
C ALA A 491 3.77 9.54 21.52
N HIS A 492 4.84 9.09 20.87
CA HIS A 492 6.02 9.88 20.52
C HIS A 492 5.96 10.49 19.12
N GLU A 493 5.13 10.00 18.21
CA GLU A 493 4.92 10.64 16.90
C GLU A 493 4.35 12.05 17.04
N THR A 494 3.53 12.31 18.05
CA THR A 494 3.02 13.66 18.37
C THR A 494 4.15 14.64 18.79
N LEU A 495 5.20 14.15 19.43
CA LEU A 495 6.40 14.93 19.79
C LEU A 495 7.27 15.23 18.55
N ARG A 496 7.38 14.29 17.62
CA ARG A 496 8.11 14.46 16.35
C ARG A 496 7.53 15.59 15.50
N TYR A 497 6.22 15.73 15.44
CA TYR A 497 5.53 16.81 14.72
C TYR A 497 5.77 18.20 15.34
N ARG A 498 5.80 18.31 16.67
CA ARG A 498 6.07 19.59 17.36
C ARG A 498 7.53 20.05 17.25
N VAL A 499 8.47 19.12 17.30
CA VAL A 499 9.90 19.43 17.17
C VAL A 499 10.25 19.86 15.75
N CYS A 500 9.73 19.20 14.71
CA CYS A 500 9.96 19.58 13.30
C CYS A 500 9.34 20.94 12.94
N ARG A 501 8.17 21.29 13.48
CA ARG A 501 7.50 22.57 13.18
C ARG A 501 8.26 23.79 13.72
N ARG A 502 8.91 23.68 14.88
CA ARG A 502 9.72 24.79 15.45
C ARG A 502 11.13 24.93 14.84
N LEU A 503 11.69 23.84 14.29
CA LEU A 503 12.99 23.90 13.60
C LEU A 503 12.90 24.46 12.17
N GLY A 504 11.70 24.44 11.54
CA GLY A 504 11.44 25.01 10.21
C GLY A 504 11.22 26.52 10.19
N GLU A 505 10.96 27.17 11.34
CA GLU A 505 10.65 28.60 11.41
C GLU A 505 11.87 29.52 11.71
N LYS A 506 13.09 28.98 11.69
CA LYS A 506 14.31 29.80 11.73
C LYS A 506 15.07 29.68 10.41
N LYS A 507 14.62 30.41 9.43
CA LYS A 507 15.42 31.04 8.38
C LYS A 507 15.19 32.54 8.42
#